data_11b7d8d8d37dfdbb660b7950a63aa985
#
_entry.id   11b7d8d8d37dfdbb660b7950a63aa985
#
_cell.length_a   1.000
_cell.length_b   1.000
_cell.length_c   1.000
_cell.angle_alpha   90.00
_cell.angle_beta   90.00
_cell.angle_gamma   90.00
#
_symmetry.space_group_name_H-M   'P 1'
#
loop_
_entity.id
_entity.type
_entity.pdbx_description
1 polymer ?
#
loop_
_entity_poly.entity_id
_entity_poly.type
_entity_poly.pdbx_seq_one_letter_code
_entity_poly.pdbx_strand_id
1 'polypeptide(L)'
;KDNLFVLVKSLTKSEKRQFTLYVGRMDSNEDSKFLNLFQLLDKINRYDEKLILSRGIVSKQQLSNLKAHLYKQILISLRMNPMHKNIRIQIREQLDFATILYQKGLYKQSLKVLEKAKLFATKNEEKYISYEIVELEKVIESQYITRSLSNRTETLIKESESLRAQNNLATQLSNLSLQLYERLIKAGYAKSDQEFREITQFFYENLPKINNIQLGFREKLWYFKAHVWYSFLTQDFLSTYRYASKWVEMFEESPSMINIHPVFYLKGINYLMESLVLIKYPSKFKHILKQMEHWTNQDSFPKNDNLRALIFQFYFSNKLNMHFLEGSFEEAQILIPEIKKGINDNINQIDPHHIMMFYYKIACVYFGSEDYENCIVFLDKIISNKSLKMREDLLCFSRVLNIFAHYEAGFDYHLENHLRETYKFLIKMNDLHEVQMAMIRFVKGLGDIYPHELKTAFEGLYQELKQYE
;
A
#
# COMPACT_ATOMS: atom_id res chain seq x y z
N LYS A 1 9.40 19.21 0.72
CA LYS A 1 10.59 18.46 1.19
C LYS A 1 11.52 18.28 -0.01
N ASP A 2 12.85 18.45 0.17
CA ASP A 2 13.83 18.24 -0.90
C ASP A 2 14.04 16.74 -1.15
N ASN A 3 13.88 16.30 -2.41
CA ASN A 3 13.93 14.88 -2.77
C ASN A 3 15.31 14.26 -2.51
N LEU A 4 16.40 15.01 -2.82
CA LEU A 4 17.76 14.51 -2.57
C LEU A 4 18.02 14.36 -1.08
N PHE A 5 17.61 15.33 -0.26
CA PHE A 5 17.76 15.26 1.19
C PHE A 5 17.03 14.06 1.77
N VAL A 6 15.79 13.81 1.32
CA VAL A 6 15.00 12.63 1.74
C VAL A 6 15.73 11.34 1.36
N LEU A 7 16.26 11.23 0.13
CA LEU A 7 17.00 10.06 -0.32
C LEU A 7 18.28 9.85 0.53
N VAL A 8 19.09 10.90 0.77
CA VAL A 8 20.32 10.80 1.59
C VAL A 8 19.99 10.33 3.02
N LYS A 9 18.89 10.85 3.59
CA LYS A 9 18.47 10.45 4.95
C LYS A 9 17.92 9.02 5.03
N SER A 10 17.38 8.47 3.96
CA SER A 10 16.89 7.09 3.92
C SER A 10 18.01 6.05 3.78
N LEU A 11 19.22 6.45 3.38
CA LEU A 11 20.34 5.53 3.20
C LEU A 11 20.82 4.93 4.53
N THR A 12 21.04 3.63 4.53
CA THR A 12 21.69 2.92 5.64
C THR A 12 23.17 3.29 5.74
N LYS A 13 23.81 3.03 6.89
CA LYS A 13 25.26 3.26 7.06
C LYS A 13 26.10 2.52 6.02
N SER A 14 25.71 1.31 5.66
CA SER A 14 26.38 0.49 4.63
C SER A 14 26.28 1.14 3.24
N GLU A 15 25.09 1.60 2.86
CA GLU A 15 24.86 2.26 1.57
C GLU A 15 25.61 3.59 1.47
N LYS A 16 25.66 4.40 2.54
CA LYS A 16 26.47 5.62 2.62
C LYS A 16 27.95 5.34 2.43
N ARG A 17 28.47 4.31 3.10
CA ARG A 17 29.86 3.87 2.93
C ARG A 17 30.14 3.41 1.50
N GLN A 18 29.24 2.62 0.93
CA GLN A 18 29.38 2.15 -0.45
C GLN A 18 29.34 3.29 -1.45
N PHE A 19 28.44 4.26 -1.28
CA PHE A 19 28.40 5.46 -2.12
C PHE A 19 29.71 6.25 -2.05
N THR A 20 30.27 6.42 -0.87
CA THR A 20 31.58 7.08 -0.70
C THR A 20 32.70 6.35 -1.43
N LEU A 21 32.72 5.00 -1.37
CA LEU A 21 33.70 4.19 -2.11
C LEU A 21 33.47 4.23 -3.63
N TYR A 22 32.21 4.28 -4.04
CA TYR A 22 31.84 4.41 -5.46
C TYR A 22 32.34 5.73 -6.04
N VAL A 23 32.08 6.85 -5.38
CA VAL A 23 32.57 8.18 -5.79
C VAL A 23 34.09 8.26 -5.77
N GLY A 24 34.75 7.67 -4.76
CA GLY A 24 36.22 7.67 -4.68
C GLY A 24 36.94 6.88 -5.77
N ARG A 25 36.22 6.15 -6.63
CA ARG A 25 36.76 5.50 -7.83
C ARG A 25 36.59 6.31 -9.11
N MET A 26 35.89 7.43 -9.03
CA MET A 26 35.66 8.36 -10.14
C MET A 26 36.68 9.49 -9.99
N ASP A 27 37.73 9.51 -10.81
CA ASP A 27 38.87 10.43 -10.72
C ASP A 27 38.58 11.83 -11.30
N SER A 28 37.58 12.58 -10.82
CA SER A 28 37.32 13.93 -11.30
C SER A 28 37.18 14.98 -10.18
N ASN A 29 37.54 16.26 -10.46
CA ASN A 29 37.37 17.37 -9.54
C ASN A 29 35.89 17.65 -9.17
N GLU A 30 34.94 17.20 -9.98
CA GLU A 30 33.51 17.29 -9.65
C GLU A 30 33.12 16.33 -8.52
N ASP A 31 33.80 15.22 -8.36
CA ASP A 31 33.50 14.18 -7.36
C ASP A 31 33.73 14.69 -5.95
N SER A 32 34.68 15.60 -5.72
CA SER A 32 34.87 16.25 -4.43
C SER A 32 33.66 17.12 -4.02
N LYS A 33 33.02 17.81 -4.99
CA LYS A 33 31.82 18.62 -4.74
C LYS A 33 30.61 17.75 -4.41
N PHE A 34 30.45 16.60 -5.08
CA PHE A 34 29.40 15.63 -4.77
C PHE A 34 29.54 15.08 -3.38
N LEU A 35 30.73 14.64 -3.03
CA LEU A 35 31.02 14.07 -1.72
C LEU A 35 30.80 15.08 -0.61
N ASN A 36 31.26 16.33 -0.80
CA ASN A 36 31.05 17.41 0.15
C ASN A 36 29.56 17.74 0.35
N LEU A 37 28.78 17.82 -0.75
CA LEU A 37 27.34 18.05 -0.66
C LEU A 37 26.64 16.85 0.02
N PHE A 38 27.00 15.63 -0.33
CA PHE A 38 26.46 14.42 0.28
C PHE A 38 26.70 14.38 1.79
N GLN A 39 27.95 14.62 2.22
CA GLN A 39 28.34 14.64 3.63
C GLN A 39 27.64 15.76 4.42
N LEU A 40 27.46 16.94 3.78
CA LEU A 40 26.71 18.02 4.41
C LEU A 40 25.23 17.64 4.59
N LEU A 41 24.58 17.12 3.57
CA LEU A 41 23.19 16.66 3.64
C LEU A 41 23.01 15.53 4.65
N ASP A 42 24.00 14.65 4.79
CA ASP A 42 23.97 13.58 5.78
C ASP A 42 24.05 14.11 7.23
N LYS A 43 24.83 15.15 7.47
CA LYS A 43 25.03 15.74 8.83
C LYS A 43 23.85 16.59 9.30
N ILE A 44 23.22 17.38 8.43
CA ILE A 44 22.16 18.32 8.81
C ILE A 44 20.84 17.57 9.12
N ASN A 45 20.12 18.00 10.15
CA ASN A 45 18.83 17.39 10.50
C ASN A 45 17.64 17.91 9.72
N ARG A 46 17.77 19.10 9.11
CA ARG A 46 16.76 19.77 8.31
C ARG A 46 17.39 20.30 7.04
N TYR A 47 16.68 20.17 5.90
CA TYR A 47 17.16 20.79 4.66
C TYR A 47 17.19 22.32 4.79
N ASP A 48 18.36 22.88 4.55
CA ASP A 48 18.59 24.33 4.56
C ASP A 48 19.48 24.73 3.38
N GLU A 49 18.86 25.35 2.36
CA GLU A 49 19.57 25.78 1.16
C GLU A 49 20.55 26.92 1.45
N LYS A 50 20.20 27.81 2.40
CA LYS A 50 21.09 28.92 2.77
C LYS A 50 22.39 28.40 3.39
N LEU A 51 22.28 27.40 4.25
CA LEU A 51 23.44 26.72 4.86
C LEU A 51 24.31 26.03 3.80
N ILE A 52 23.71 25.38 2.80
CA ILE A 52 24.44 24.73 1.71
C ILE A 52 25.24 25.76 0.90
N LEU A 53 24.63 26.88 0.55
CA LEU A 53 25.27 27.95 -0.20
C LEU A 53 26.36 28.66 0.62
N SER A 54 26.16 28.90 1.91
CA SER A 54 27.14 29.55 2.80
C SER A 54 28.42 28.71 2.98
N ARG A 55 28.39 27.42 2.74
CA ARG A 55 29.58 26.54 2.77
C ARG A 55 30.45 26.63 1.53
N GLY A 56 30.06 27.38 0.51
CA GLY A 56 30.83 27.60 -0.69
C GLY A 56 31.09 26.39 -1.58
N ILE A 57 30.35 25.27 -1.36
CA ILE A 57 30.49 24.03 -2.14
C ILE A 57 30.09 24.26 -3.59
N VAL A 58 29.07 25.11 -3.80
CA VAL A 58 28.48 25.36 -5.11
C VAL A 58 27.79 26.72 -5.16
N SER A 59 27.77 27.35 -6.32
CA SER A 59 26.98 28.56 -6.54
C SER A 59 25.48 28.27 -6.64
N LYS A 60 24.62 29.24 -6.37
CA LYS A 60 23.17 29.07 -6.44
C LYS A 60 22.71 28.59 -7.82
N GLN A 61 23.34 29.06 -8.91
CA GLN A 61 23.02 28.64 -10.28
C GLN A 61 23.35 27.17 -10.56
N GLN A 62 24.40 26.66 -9.93
CA GLN A 62 24.86 25.25 -10.13
C GLN A 62 24.22 24.25 -9.17
N LEU A 63 23.61 24.72 -8.08
CA LEU A 63 23.08 23.84 -7.02
C LEU A 63 22.04 22.85 -7.55
N SER A 64 21.12 23.29 -8.40
CA SER A 64 20.07 22.42 -8.95
C SER A 64 20.65 21.27 -9.78
N ASN A 65 21.61 21.59 -10.66
CA ASN A 65 22.28 20.57 -11.49
C ASN A 65 23.13 19.63 -10.66
N LEU A 66 23.86 20.14 -9.66
CA LEU A 66 24.65 19.31 -8.75
C LEU A 66 23.77 18.35 -7.96
N LYS A 67 22.63 18.81 -7.46
CA LYS A 67 21.65 17.99 -6.75
C LYS A 67 21.08 16.88 -7.65
N ALA A 68 20.68 17.22 -8.88
CA ALA A 68 20.13 16.26 -9.83
C ALA A 68 21.17 15.17 -10.19
N HIS A 69 22.42 15.59 -10.41
CA HIS A 69 23.50 14.66 -10.70
C HIS A 69 23.85 13.78 -9.48
N LEU A 70 23.98 14.36 -8.30
CA LEU A 70 24.21 13.60 -7.06
C LEU A 70 23.08 12.58 -6.82
N TYR A 71 21.81 12.96 -7.02
CA TYR A 71 20.66 12.07 -6.91
C TYR A 71 20.82 10.85 -7.84
N LYS A 72 21.18 11.10 -9.12
CA LYS A 72 21.41 10.05 -10.11
C LYS A 72 22.57 9.13 -9.70
N GLN A 73 23.69 9.70 -9.22
CA GLN A 73 24.87 8.90 -8.81
C GLN A 73 24.58 8.02 -7.59
N ILE A 74 23.78 8.49 -6.63
CA ILE A 74 23.31 7.67 -5.52
C ILE A 74 22.50 6.47 -6.03
N LEU A 75 21.55 6.69 -6.96
CA LEU A 75 20.75 5.60 -7.53
C LEU A 75 21.61 4.59 -8.31
N ILE A 76 22.63 5.04 -9.05
CA ILE A 76 23.58 4.16 -9.75
C ILE A 76 24.34 3.32 -8.71
N SER A 77 24.87 3.94 -7.66
CA SER A 77 25.58 3.22 -6.59
C SER A 77 24.69 2.18 -5.90
N LEU A 78 23.43 2.53 -5.63
CA LEU A 78 22.45 1.60 -5.06
C LEU A 78 22.16 0.43 -6.01
N ARG A 79 22.01 0.69 -7.32
CA ARG A 79 21.82 -0.37 -8.33
C ARG A 79 23.01 -1.34 -8.38
N MET A 80 24.22 -0.85 -8.23
CA MET A 80 25.46 -1.65 -8.24
C MET A 80 25.71 -2.39 -6.92
N ASN A 81 24.87 -2.20 -5.90
CA ASN A 81 25.09 -2.82 -4.59
C ASN A 81 24.79 -4.33 -4.65
N PRO A 82 25.75 -5.23 -4.42
CA PRO A 82 25.54 -6.68 -4.43
C PRO A 82 24.52 -7.16 -3.37
N MET A 83 24.26 -6.34 -2.36
CA MET A 83 23.28 -6.64 -1.31
C MET A 83 21.82 -6.46 -1.79
N HIS A 84 21.60 -5.80 -2.92
CA HIS A 84 20.25 -5.69 -3.50
C HIS A 84 19.84 -7.03 -4.14
N LYS A 85 19.08 -7.80 -3.38
CA LYS A 85 18.53 -9.11 -3.80
C LYS A 85 17.25 -8.99 -4.63
N ASN A 86 16.95 -7.83 -5.21
CA ASN A 86 15.74 -7.67 -6.02
C ASN A 86 15.87 -8.47 -7.32
N ILE A 87 15.04 -9.50 -7.46
CA ILE A 87 15.05 -10.44 -8.57
C ILE A 87 14.89 -9.74 -9.93
N ARG A 88 13.99 -8.75 -10.02
CA ARG A 88 13.78 -8.01 -11.28
C ARG A 88 15.00 -7.19 -11.68
N ILE A 89 15.71 -6.59 -10.73
CA ILE A 89 16.96 -5.86 -11.01
C ILE A 89 18.03 -6.83 -11.51
N GLN A 90 18.16 -8.01 -10.89
CA GLN A 90 19.14 -9.03 -11.31
C GLN A 90 18.85 -9.56 -12.72
N ILE A 91 17.58 -9.85 -13.06
CA ILE A 91 17.22 -10.32 -14.39
C ILE A 91 17.48 -9.23 -15.44
N ARG A 92 17.15 -7.96 -15.14
CA ARG A 92 17.41 -6.83 -16.04
C ARG A 92 18.90 -6.60 -16.27
N GLU A 93 19.73 -6.75 -15.24
CA GLU A 93 21.18 -6.70 -15.38
C GLU A 93 21.69 -7.75 -16.36
N GLN A 94 21.20 -9.00 -16.30
CA GLN A 94 21.56 -10.03 -17.26
C GLN A 94 21.09 -9.70 -18.69
N LEU A 95 19.92 -9.08 -18.82
CA LEU A 95 19.40 -8.62 -20.11
C LEU A 95 20.27 -7.48 -20.69
N ASP A 96 20.70 -6.55 -19.85
CA ASP A 96 21.65 -5.49 -20.24
C ASP A 96 22.99 -6.09 -20.72
N PHE A 97 23.54 -7.09 -20.01
CA PHE A 97 24.76 -7.79 -20.41
C PHE A 97 24.58 -8.51 -21.73
N ALA A 98 23.46 -9.19 -21.94
CA ALA A 98 23.16 -9.86 -23.21
C ALA A 98 23.06 -8.86 -24.37
N THR A 99 22.45 -7.70 -24.13
CA THR A 99 22.34 -6.61 -25.12
C THR A 99 23.71 -6.05 -25.50
N ILE A 100 24.59 -5.82 -24.52
CA ILE A 100 25.97 -5.37 -24.77
C ILE A 100 26.76 -6.41 -25.62
N LEU A 101 26.64 -7.70 -25.29
CA LEU A 101 27.26 -8.76 -26.03
C LEU A 101 26.72 -8.85 -27.46
N TYR A 102 25.44 -8.71 -27.66
CA TYR A 102 24.79 -8.63 -28.97
C TYR A 102 25.36 -7.47 -29.80
N GLN A 103 25.46 -6.27 -29.24
CA GLN A 103 26.03 -5.08 -29.91
C GLN A 103 27.51 -5.29 -30.32
N LYS A 104 28.22 -6.13 -29.58
CA LYS A 104 29.61 -6.51 -29.92
C LYS A 104 29.72 -7.66 -30.96
N GLY A 105 28.60 -8.18 -31.47
CA GLY A 105 28.56 -9.32 -32.39
C GLY A 105 28.84 -10.67 -31.70
N LEU A 106 28.86 -10.72 -30.36
CA LEU A 106 29.14 -11.93 -29.59
C LEU A 106 27.87 -12.76 -29.36
N TYR A 107 27.17 -13.13 -30.43
CA TYR A 107 25.83 -13.72 -30.40
C TYR A 107 25.72 -14.97 -29.53
N LYS A 108 26.69 -15.92 -29.63
CA LYS A 108 26.68 -17.12 -28.79
C LYS A 108 26.79 -16.85 -27.31
N GLN A 109 27.56 -15.83 -26.93
CA GLN A 109 27.68 -15.42 -25.52
C GLN A 109 26.41 -14.72 -25.04
N SER A 110 25.83 -13.84 -25.88
CA SER A 110 24.54 -13.19 -25.59
C SER A 110 23.44 -14.22 -25.33
N LEU A 111 23.27 -15.20 -26.24
CA LEU A 111 22.28 -16.28 -26.07
C LEU A 111 22.49 -17.10 -24.79
N LYS A 112 23.73 -17.38 -24.40
CA LYS A 112 24.04 -18.11 -23.17
C LYS A 112 23.61 -17.31 -21.91
N VAL A 113 23.76 -15.99 -21.94
CA VAL A 113 23.30 -15.11 -20.86
C VAL A 113 21.78 -15.06 -20.85
N LEU A 114 21.11 -14.90 -22.01
CA LEU A 114 19.67 -14.90 -22.15
C LEU A 114 19.01 -16.18 -21.63
N GLU A 115 19.60 -17.35 -21.97
CA GLU A 115 19.09 -18.64 -21.48
C GLU A 115 19.07 -18.71 -19.94
N LYS A 116 20.14 -18.27 -19.27
CA LYS A 116 20.21 -18.21 -17.81
C LYS A 116 19.19 -17.22 -17.25
N ALA A 117 19.10 -16.01 -17.84
CA ALA A 117 18.15 -14.98 -17.45
C ALA A 117 16.70 -15.47 -17.58
N LYS A 118 16.38 -16.19 -18.66
CA LYS A 118 15.06 -16.76 -18.92
C LYS A 118 14.68 -17.83 -17.91
N LEU A 119 15.57 -18.76 -17.61
CA LEU A 119 15.35 -19.77 -16.56
C LEU A 119 15.08 -19.11 -15.20
N PHE A 120 15.85 -18.07 -14.88
CA PHE A 120 15.67 -17.34 -13.62
C PHE A 120 14.36 -16.53 -13.59
N ALA A 121 13.98 -15.88 -14.70
CA ALA A 121 12.73 -15.15 -14.85
C ALA A 121 11.52 -16.09 -14.76
N THR A 122 11.56 -17.25 -15.42
CA THR A 122 10.47 -18.24 -15.37
C THR A 122 10.27 -18.81 -13.98
N LYS A 123 11.37 -19.18 -13.29
CA LYS A 123 11.32 -19.68 -11.90
C LYS A 123 10.68 -18.69 -10.95
N ASN A 124 10.81 -17.39 -11.21
CA ASN A 124 10.30 -16.31 -10.36
C ASN A 124 9.02 -15.67 -10.89
N GLU A 125 8.34 -16.30 -11.85
CA GLU A 125 7.07 -15.83 -12.44
C GLU A 125 7.17 -14.43 -13.08
N GLU A 126 8.37 -13.99 -13.51
CA GLU A 126 8.60 -12.69 -14.15
C GLU A 126 8.33 -12.74 -15.66
N LYS A 127 7.09 -13.07 -16.04
CA LYS A 127 6.65 -13.34 -17.41
C LYS A 127 6.81 -12.14 -18.37
N TYR A 128 6.72 -10.90 -17.88
CA TYR A 128 6.96 -9.72 -18.73
C TYR A 128 8.42 -9.64 -19.18
N ILE A 129 9.36 -9.91 -18.25
CA ILE A 129 10.79 -9.89 -18.58
C ILE A 129 11.13 -11.13 -19.40
N SER A 130 10.50 -12.28 -19.14
CA SER A 130 10.65 -13.47 -19.98
C SER A 130 10.26 -13.20 -21.45
N TYR A 131 9.18 -12.44 -21.67
CA TYR A 131 8.77 -12.03 -23.01
C TYR A 131 9.83 -11.12 -23.68
N GLU A 132 10.36 -10.14 -22.95
CA GLU A 132 11.43 -9.24 -23.44
C GLU A 132 12.70 -10.03 -23.83
N ILE A 133 13.05 -11.05 -23.01
CA ILE A 133 14.18 -11.97 -23.32
C ILE A 133 13.93 -12.74 -24.63
N VAL A 134 12.74 -13.32 -24.81
CA VAL A 134 12.39 -14.06 -26.01
C VAL A 134 12.44 -13.19 -27.27
N GLU A 135 11.98 -11.93 -27.17
CA GLU A 135 12.06 -10.99 -28.28
C GLU A 135 13.51 -10.69 -28.69
N LEU A 136 14.46 -10.56 -27.75
CA LEU A 136 15.88 -10.40 -28.07
C LEU A 136 16.46 -11.68 -28.64
N GLU A 137 16.06 -12.87 -28.18
CA GLU A 137 16.46 -14.15 -28.79
C GLU A 137 16.02 -14.24 -30.25
N LYS A 138 14.80 -13.80 -30.60
CA LYS A 138 14.31 -13.75 -32.00
C LYS A 138 15.14 -12.81 -32.86
N VAL A 139 15.49 -11.62 -32.32
CA VAL A 139 16.38 -10.69 -33.05
C VAL A 139 17.73 -11.34 -33.38
N ILE A 140 18.34 -12.01 -32.40
CA ILE A 140 19.62 -12.70 -32.61
C ILE A 140 19.46 -13.84 -33.61
N GLU A 141 18.41 -14.66 -33.49
CA GLU A 141 18.17 -15.80 -34.42
C GLU A 141 17.93 -15.33 -35.84
N SER A 142 17.32 -14.17 -36.07
CA SER A 142 17.12 -13.60 -37.40
C SER A 142 18.41 -13.12 -38.07
N GLN A 143 19.47 -12.83 -37.33
CA GLN A 143 20.75 -12.34 -37.81
C GLN A 143 21.84 -13.42 -37.81
N TYR A 144 21.79 -14.34 -36.86
CA TYR A 144 22.81 -15.35 -36.66
C TYR A 144 22.17 -16.71 -36.38
N ILE A 145 21.97 -17.49 -37.43
CA ILE A 145 21.36 -18.82 -37.37
C ILE A 145 22.26 -19.77 -36.56
N THR A 146 21.88 -20.02 -35.31
CA THR A 146 22.70 -20.84 -34.40
C THR A 146 22.28 -22.29 -34.33
N ARG A 147 20.99 -22.59 -34.55
CA ARG A 147 20.38 -23.90 -34.34
C ARG A 147 19.26 -24.17 -35.35
N SER A 148 19.42 -23.75 -36.59
CA SER A 148 18.42 -23.89 -37.67
C SER A 148 17.91 -25.31 -37.91
N LEU A 149 18.66 -26.33 -37.50
CA LEU A 149 18.28 -27.74 -37.61
C LEU A 149 17.41 -28.26 -36.44
N SER A 150 17.09 -27.45 -35.43
CA SER A 150 16.46 -27.87 -34.16
C SER A 150 15.09 -27.28 -33.89
N ASN A 151 14.33 -26.88 -34.90
CA ASN A 151 13.01 -26.23 -34.73
C ASN A 151 13.02 -25.01 -33.75
N ARG A 152 14.16 -24.32 -33.63
CA ARG A 152 14.34 -23.20 -32.70
C ARG A 152 13.34 -22.08 -32.98
N THR A 153 13.09 -21.76 -34.23
CA THR A 153 12.14 -20.74 -34.68
C THR A 153 10.73 -21.04 -34.17
N GLU A 154 10.24 -22.26 -34.35
CA GLU A 154 8.91 -22.69 -33.86
C GLU A 154 8.83 -22.61 -32.33
N THR A 155 9.90 -23.00 -31.64
CA THR A 155 9.97 -22.93 -30.18
C THR A 155 9.84 -21.50 -29.70
N LEU A 156 10.58 -20.55 -30.28
CA LEU A 156 10.52 -19.12 -29.93
C LEU A 156 9.16 -18.50 -30.23
N ILE A 157 8.53 -18.89 -31.36
CA ILE A 157 7.19 -18.44 -31.72
C ILE A 157 6.16 -18.91 -30.64
N LYS A 158 6.11 -20.21 -30.35
CA LYS A 158 5.19 -20.80 -29.38
C LYS A 158 5.40 -20.20 -28.00
N GLU A 159 6.64 -20.01 -27.57
CA GLU A 159 6.99 -19.43 -26.29
C GLU A 159 6.50 -17.95 -26.20
N SER A 160 6.76 -17.14 -27.23
CA SER A 160 6.31 -15.75 -27.24
C SER A 160 4.79 -15.60 -27.28
N GLU A 161 4.10 -16.44 -28.04
CA GLU A 161 2.64 -16.45 -28.08
C GLU A 161 2.03 -16.82 -26.73
N SER A 162 2.58 -17.84 -26.07
CA SER A 162 2.17 -18.25 -24.73
C SER A 162 2.38 -17.14 -23.70
N LEU A 163 3.57 -16.54 -23.67
CA LEU A 163 3.89 -15.43 -22.76
C LEU A 163 3.03 -14.19 -23.05
N ARG A 164 2.76 -13.88 -24.32
CA ARG A 164 1.87 -12.79 -24.69
C ARG A 164 0.45 -13.02 -24.18
N ALA A 165 -0.10 -14.22 -24.38
CA ALA A 165 -1.44 -14.56 -23.92
C ALA A 165 -1.56 -14.44 -22.39
N GLN A 166 -0.58 -14.96 -21.64
CA GLN A 166 -0.53 -14.89 -20.18
C GLN A 166 -0.37 -13.45 -19.70
N ASN A 167 0.50 -12.64 -20.28
CA ASN A 167 0.69 -11.24 -19.95
C ASN A 167 -0.56 -10.41 -20.26
N ASN A 168 -1.26 -10.68 -21.37
CA ASN A 168 -2.51 -10.03 -21.72
C ASN A 168 -3.59 -10.33 -20.67
N LEU A 169 -3.75 -11.60 -20.28
CA LEU A 169 -4.72 -11.99 -19.25
C LEU A 169 -4.42 -11.32 -17.90
N ALA A 170 -3.14 -11.35 -17.47
CA ALA A 170 -2.73 -10.67 -16.24
C ALA A 170 -2.98 -9.15 -16.29
N THR A 171 -2.79 -8.53 -17.47
CA THR A 171 -3.07 -7.09 -17.68
C THR A 171 -4.56 -6.80 -17.59
N GLN A 172 -5.42 -7.57 -18.24
CA GLN A 172 -6.87 -7.39 -18.16
C GLN A 172 -7.37 -7.51 -16.71
N LEU A 173 -6.95 -8.54 -15.98
CA LEU A 173 -7.31 -8.74 -14.59
C LEU A 173 -6.78 -7.63 -13.67
N SER A 174 -5.57 -7.15 -13.89
CA SER A 174 -4.99 -6.06 -13.10
C SER A 174 -5.70 -4.72 -13.37
N ASN A 175 -6.09 -4.44 -14.61
CA ASN A 175 -6.88 -3.26 -14.97
C ASN A 175 -8.25 -3.29 -14.30
N LEU A 176 -8.96 -4.42 -14.40
CA LEU A 176 -10.25 -4.59 -13.70
C LEU A 176 -10.10 -4.38 -12.20
N SER A 177 -9.10 -5.00 -11.58
CA SER A 177 -8.82 -4.82 -10.15
C SER A 177 -8.55 -3.34 -9.79
N LEU A 178 -7.84 -2.60 -10.63
CA LEU A 178 -7.54 -1.19 -10.39
C LEU A 178 -8.78 -0.30 -10.53
N GLN A 179 -9.63 -0.55 -11.53
CA GLN A 179 -10.88 0.18 -11.75
C GLN A 179 -11.87 -0.02 -10.59
N LEU A 180 -12.01 -1.26 -10.10
CA LEU A 180 -12.85 -1.57 -8.94
C LEU A 180 -12.33 -0.89 -7.67
N TYR A 181 -11.01 -0.90 -7.45
CA TYR A 181 -10.37 -0.21 -6.34
C TYR A 181 -10.60 1.31 -6.40
N GLU A 182 -10.43 1.91 -7.57
CA GLU A 182 -10.70 3.34 -7.76
C GLU A 182 -12.16 3.69 -7.44
N ARG A 183 -13.11 2.85 -7.88
CA ARG A 183 -14.53 3.03 -7.59
C ARG A 183 -14.81 2.96 -6.09
N LEU A 184 -14.21 2.00 -5.38
CA LEU A 184 -14.33 1.89 -3.93
C LEU A 184 -13.82 3.15 -3.20
N ILE A 185 -12.67 3.69 -3.64
CA ILE A 185 -12.09 4.91 -3.02
C ILE A 185 -12.93 6.15 -3.30
N LYS A 186 -13.51 6.27 -4.51
CA LYS A 186 -14.28 7.46 -4.91
C LYS A 186 -15.71 7.47 -4.40
N ALA A 187 -16.39 6.33 -4.46
CA ALA A 187 -17.82 6.20 -4.20
C ALA A 187 -18.18 5.39 -2.95
N GLY A 188 -17.21 4.62 -2.42
CA GLY A 188 -17.47 3.68 -1.32
C GLY A 188 -18.20 2.42 -1.78
N TYR A 189 -18.93 1.80 -0.87
CA TYR A 189 -19.78 0.63 -1.15
C TYR A 189 -21.02 0.99 -1.98
N ALA A 190 -21.62 -0.01 -2.61
CA ALA A 190 -22.91 0.17 -3.27
C ALA A 190 -23.99 0.61 -2.26
N LYS A 191 -24.71 1.70 -2.57
CA LYS A 191 -25.70 2.33 -1.68
C LYS A 191 -27.12 2.04 -2.09
N SER A 192 -27.32 1.44 -3.29
CA SER A 192 -28.63 1.12 -3.85
C SER A 192 -28.58 -0.14 -4.72
N ASP A 193 -29.75 -0.76 -4.92
CA ASP A 193 -29.90 -1.89 -5.85
C ASP A 193 -29.49 -1.53 -7.29
N GLN A 194 -29.63 -0.28 -7.68
CA GLN A 194 -29.19 0.17 -8.99
C GLN A 194 -27.65 0.17 -9.09
N GLU A 195 -26.96 0.76 -8.11
CA GLU A 195 -25.49 0.76 -8.07
C GLU A 195 -24.93 -0.66 -7.97
N PHE A 196 -25.58 -1.54 -7.18
CA PHE A 196 -25.23 -2.95 -7.10
C PHE A 196 -25.31 -3.62 -8.48
N ARG A 197 -26.39 -3.41 -9.23
CA ARG A 197 -26.55 -3.96 -10.59
C ARG A 197 -25.51 -3.42 -11.55
N GLU A 198 -25.23 -2.11 -11.52
CA GLU A 198 -24.22 -1.47 -12.37
C GLU A 198 -22.81 -2.01 -12.07
N ILE A 199 -22.44 -2.16 -10.79
CA ILE A 199 -21.15 -2.74 -10.38
C ILE A 199 -21.06 -4.19 -10.85
N THR A 200 -22.11 -4.96 -10.68
CA THR A 200 -22.16 -6.38 -11.04
C THR A 200 -22.04 -6.55 -12.56
N GLN A 201 -22.81 -5.77 -13.33
CA GLN A 201 -22.71 -5.78 -14.79
C GLN A 201 -21.31 -5.40 -15.25
N PHE A 202 -20.77 -4.29 -14.74
CA PHE A 202 -19.40 -3.86 -15.05
C PHE A 202 -18.35 -4.94 -14.75
N PHE A 203 -18.47 -5.60 -13.60
CA PHE A 203 -17.52 -6.65 -13.22
C PHE A 203 -17.55 -7.83 -14.20
N TYR A 204 -18.73 -8.38 -14.50
CA TYR A 204 -18.86 -9.55 -15.37
C TYR A 204 -18.61 -9.26 -16.85
N GLU A 205 -18.87 -8.05 -17.34
CA GLU A 205 -18.54 -7.63 -18.69
C GLU A 205 -17.01 -7.50 -18.89
N ASN A 206 -16.27 -7.09 -17.85
CA ASN A 206 -14.82 -6.88 -17.92
C ASN A 206 -14.00 -8.05 -17.37
N LEU A 207 -14.63 -9.06 -16.75
CA LEU A 207 -13.96 -10.25 -16.28
C LEU A 207 -13.59 -11.15 -17.47
N PRO A 208 -12.29 -11.44 -17.73
CA PRO A 208 -11.88 -12.31 -18.82
C PRO A 208 -12.50 -13.71 -18.67
N LYS A 209 -12.93 -14.29 -19.80
CA LYS A 209 -13.39 -15.69 -19.82
C LYS A 209 -12.22 -16.64 -19.62
N ILE A 210 -12.20 -17.33 -18.49
CA ILE A 210 -11.10 -18.20 -18.04
C ILE A 210 -11.46 -19.69 -18.30
N ASN A 211 -12.19 -19.97 -19.35
CA ASN A 211 -12.62 -21.36 -19.65
C ASN A 211 -11.39 -22.22 -20.00
N ASN A 212 -11.13 -23.25 -19.20
CA ASN A 212 -10.07 -24.25 -19.39
C ASN A 212 -8.61 -23.70 -19.47
N ILE A 213 -8.37 -22.45 -19.05
CA ILE A 213 -7.03 -21.89 -19.00
C ILE A 213 -6.43 -22.20 -17.61
N GLN A 214 -5.29 -22.89 -17.60
CA GLN A 214 -4.54 -23.04 -16.34
C GLN A 214 -3.89 -21.70 -15.97
N LEU A 215 -4.40 -21.06 -14.94
CA LEU A 215 -3.87 -19.79 -14.44
C LEU A 215 -2.53 -20.01 -13.74
N GLY A 216 -1.52 -19.23 -14.12
CA GLY A 216 -0.27 -19.10 -13.37
C GLY A 216 -0.46 -18.27 -12.07
N PHE A 217 0.64 -18.13 -11.33
CA PHE A 217 0.61 -17.43 -10.04
C PHE A 217 0.10 -15.99 -10.15
N ARG A 218 0.58 -15.22 -11.13
CA ARG A 218 0.21 -13.81 -11.30
C ARG A 218 -1.24 -13.63 -11.75
N GLU A 219 -1.71 -14.48 -12.65
CA GLU A 219 -3.09 -14.45 -13.13
C GLU A 219 -4.06 -14.77 -11.98
N LYS A 220 -3.76 -15.79 -11.15
CA LYS A 220 -4.53 -16.13 -9.94
C LYS A 220 -4.56 -14.95 -8.96
N LEU A 221 -3.40 -14.33 -8.72
CA LEU A 221 -3.27 -13.19 -7.82
C LEU A 221 -4.21 -12.03 -8.21
N TRP A 222 -4.18 -11.62 -9.48
CA TRP A 222 -5.02 -10.55 -9.97
C TRP A 222 -6.49 -10.93 -10.04
N TYR A 223 -6.78 -12.19 -10.35
CA TYR A 223 -8.13 -12.73 -10.34
C TYR A 223 -8.76 -12.66 -8.94
N PHE A 224 -8.07 -13.18 -7.94
CA PHE A 224 -8.57 -13.11 -6.55
C PHE A 224 -8.69 -11.67 -6.07
N LYS A 225 -7.74 -10.82 -6.40
CA LYS A 225 -7.77 -9.42 -6.03
C LYS A 225 -8.96 -8.67 -6.67
N ALA A 226 -9.27 -8.93 -7.93
CA ALA A 226 -10.44 -8.34 -8.60
C ALA A 226 -11.74 -8.78 -7.91
N HIS A 227 -11.86 -10.07 -7.55
CA HIS A 227 -13.01 -10.57 -6.80
C HIS A 227 -13.11 -9.98 -5.39
N VAL A 228 -11.99 -9.79 -4.68
CA VAL A 228 -11.97 -9.11 -3.38
C VAL A 228 -12.56 -7.71 -3.50
N TRP A 229 -12.14 -6.91 -4.49
CA TRP A 229 -12.68 -5.57 -4.68
C TRP A 229 -14.15 -5.56 -5.09
N TYR A 230 -14.55 -6.47 -5.98
CA TYR A 230 -15.95 -6.63 -6.35
C TYR A 230 -16.82 -6.95 -5.14
N SER A 231 -16.40 -7.92 -4.34
CA SER A 231 -17.13 -8.35 -3.15
C SER A 231 -17.18 -7.26 -2.07
N PHE A 232 -16.12 -6.46 -1.91
CA PHE A 232 -16.16 -5.28 -1.04
C PHE A 232 -17.18 -4.26 -1.54
N LEU A 233 -17.14 -3.90 -2.82
CA LEU A 233 -18.07 -2.94 -3.42
C LEU A 233 -19.53 -3.34 -3.26
N THR A 234 -19.83 -4.63 -3.38
CA THR A 234 -21.18 -5.20 -3.25
C THR A 234 -21.55 -5.60 -1.83
N GLN A 235 -20.68 -5.32 -0.85
CA GLN A 235 -20.86 -5.68 0.57
C GLN A 235 -21.06 -7.18 0.82
N ASP A 236 -20.62 -8.04 -0.11
CA ASP A 236 -20.58 -9.49 0.09
C ASP A 236 -19.31 -9.88 0.85
N PHE A 237 -19.32 -9.66 2.17
CA PHE A 237 -18.16 -9.87 3.03
C PHE A 237 -17.77 -11.35 3.17
N LEU A 238 -18.70 -12.27 2.96
CA LEU A 238 -18.39 -13.71 2.94
C LEU A 238 -17.60 -14.08 1.69
N SER A 239 -17.97 -13.55 0.52
CA SER A 239 -17.18 -13.71 -0.71
C SER A 239 -15.83 -12.98 -0.60
N THR A 240 -15.78 -11.80 0.04
CA THR A 240 -14.51 -11.12 0.34
C THR A 240 -13.58 -12.03 1.15
N TYR A 241 -14.06 -12.62 2.24
CA TYR A 241 -13.32 -13.58 3.03
C TYR A 241 -12.85 -14.79 2.19
N ARG A 242 -13.74 -15.37 1.39
CA ARG A 242 -13.43 -16.53 0.53
C ARG A 242 -12.30 -16.23 -0.47
N TYR A 243 -12.35 -15.09 -1.15
CA TYR A 243 -11.34 -14.74 -2.16
C TYR A 243 -10.04 -14.23 -1.52
N ALA A 244 -10.10 -13.53 -0.39
CA ALA A 244 -8.92 -13.14 0.37
C ALA A 244 -8.20 -14.36 0.96
N SER A 245 -8.94 -15.39 1.46
CA SER A 245 -8.36 -16.67 1.88
C SER A 245 -7.62 -17.36 0.74
N LYS A 246 -8.26 -17.50 -0.43
CA LYS A 246 -7.60 -18.09 -1.62
C LYS A 246 -6.36 -17.31 -2.06
N TRP A 247 -6.39 -15.99 -1.92
CA TRP A 247 -5.22 -15.16 -2.19
C TRP A 247 -4.06 -15.48 -1.24
N VAL A 248 -4.31 -15.65 0.05
CA VAL A 248 -3.26 -15.99 1.04
C VAL A 248 -2.81 -17.45 0.84
N GLU A 249 -3.74 -18.40 0.69
CA GLU A 249 -3.48 -19.83 0.49
C GLU A 249 -2.52 -20.09 -0.68
N MET A 250 -2.66 -19.37 -1.81
CA MET A 250 -1.73 -19.55 -2.95
C MET A 250 -0.28 -19.19 -2.63
N PHE A 251 -0.04 -18.30 -1.67
CA PHE A 251 1.30 -18.01 -1.17
C PHE A 251 1.80 -19.08 -0.19
N GLU A 252 0.91 -19.69 0.57
CA GLU A 252 1.24 -20.80 1.47
C GLU A 252 1.58 -22.08 0.67
N GLU A 253 0.88 -22.33 -0.42
CA GLU A 253 1.20 -23.40 -1.38
C GLU A 253 2.54 -23.16 -2.09
N SER A 254 2.97 -21.91 -2.21
CA SER A 254 4.21 -21.52 -2.88
C SER A 254 5.02 -20.53 -2.02
N PRO A 255 5.63 -20.96 -0.90
CA PRO A 255 6.29 -20.07 0.07
C PRO A 255 7.42 -19.21 -0.53
N SER A 256 8.09 -19.69 -1.59
CA SER A 256 9.10 -18.89 -2.30
C SER A 256 8.53 -17.58 -2.85
N MET A 257 7.24 -17.55 -3.21
CA MET A 257 6.56 -16.37 -3.73
C MET A 257 6.35 -15.28 -2.67
N ILE A 258 6.35 -15.62 -1.38
CA ILE A 258 6.33 -14.64 -0.29
C ILE A 258 7.56 -13.73 -0.38
N ASN A 259 8.72 -14.31 -0.64
CA ASN A 259 9.98 -13.55 -0.76
C ASN A 259 10.07 -12.75 -2.07
N ILE A 260 9.41 -13.23 -3.14
CA ILE A 260 9.40 -12.57 -4.46
C ILE A 260 8.38 -11.43 -4.48
N HIS A 261 7.21 -11.65 -3.90
CA HIS A 261 6.08 -10.72 -3.91
C HIS A 261 5.55 -10.38 -2.49
N PRO A 262 6.43 -9.97 -1.54
CA PRO A 262 6.06 -9.79 -0.13
C PRO A 262 4.95 -8.74 0.07
N VAL A 263 4.92 -7.68 -0.74
CA VAL A 263 3.88 -6.66 -0.67
C VAL A 263 2.50 -7.24 -0.98
N PHE A 264 2.41 -8.14 -1.97
CA PHE A 264 1.12 -8.77 -2.30
C PHE A 264 0.68 -9.75 -1.22
N TYR A 265 1.61 -10.48 -0.62
CA TYR A 265 1.31 -11.36 0.51
C TYR A 265 0.77 -10.56 1.71
N LEU A 266 1.47 -9.49 2.11
CA LEU A 266 1.03 -8.62 3.21
C LEU A 266 -0.34 -7.99 2.94
N LYS A 267 -0.60 -7.55 1.71
CA LYS A 267 -1.92 -7.04 1.32
C LYS A 267 -3.01 -8.11 1.39
N GLY A 268 -2.72 -9.33 0.92
CA GLY A 268 -3.65 -10.45 1.02
C GLY A 268 -4.05 -10.74 2.46
N ILE A 269 -3.07 -10.83 3.36
CA ILE A 269 -3.30 -10.99 4.81
C ILE A 269 -4.12 -9.83 5.37
N ASN A 270 -3.81 -8.58 5.01
CA ASN A 270 -4.55 -7.43 5.51
C ASN A 270 -6.02 -7.49 5.09
N TYR A 271 -6.33 -7.74 3.80
CA TYR A 271 -7.71 -7.83 3.34
C TYR A 271 -8.46 -9.06 3.91
N LEU A 272 -7.75 -10.15 4.15
CA LEU A 272 -8.30 -11.30 4.87
C LEU A 272 -8.70 -10.90 6.30
N MET A 273 -7.84 -10.20 7.03
CA MET A 273 -8.15 -9.70 8.36
C MET A 273 -9.28 -8.67 8.36
N GLU A 274 -9.32 -7.74 7.40
CA GLU A 274 -10.43 -6.79 7.24
C GLU A 274 -11.76 -7.51 7.03
N SER A 275 -11.80 -8.54 6.18
CA SER A 275 -13.01 -9.34 5.98
C SER A 275 -13.45 -10.07 7.24
N LEU A 276 -12.49 -10.59 8.03
CA LEU A 276 -12.76 -11.28 9.30
C LEU A 276 -13.32 -10.33 10.38
N VAL A 277 -12.93 -9.04 10.36
CA VAL A 277 -13.57 -8.01 11.20
C VAL A 277 -15.02 -7.82 10.81
N LEU A 278 -15.29 -7.67 9.51
CA LEU A 278 -16.64 -7.41 8.99
C LEU A 278 -17.61 -8.58 9.24
N ILE A 279 -17.12 -9.83 9.15
CA ILE A 279 -17.92 -11.01 9.49
C ILE A 279 -17.87 -11.38 10.98
N LYS A 280 -17.22 -10.55 11.82
CA LYS A 280 -17.12 -10.71 13.28
C LYS A 280 -16.57 -12.11 13.68
N TYR A 281 -15.44 -12.55 13.10
CA TYR A 281 -14.83 -13.87 13.37
C TYR A 281 -13.47 -13.74 14.08
N PRO A 282 -13.44 -13.46 15.40
CA PRO A 282 -12.22 -13.10 16.14
C PRO A 282 -11.22 -14.25 16.29
N SER A 283 -11.65 -15.51 16.40
CA SER A 283 -10.72 -16.63 16.59
C SER A 283 -9.82 -16.85 15.36
N LYS A 284 -10.39 -16.79 14.15
CA LYS A 284 -9.62 -16.87 12.89
C LYS A 284 -8.76 -15.63 12.70
N PHE A 285 -9.28 -14.45 13.05
CA PHE A 285 -8.53 -13.20 13.00
C PHE A 285 -7.24 -13.27 13.82
N LYS A 286 -7.31 -13.73 15.08
CA LYS A 286 -6.12 -13.92 15.93
C LYS A 286 -5.11 -14.89 15.32
N HIS A 287 -5.59 -15.95 14.69
CA HIS A 287 -4.72 -16.93 14.03
C HIS A 287 -3.95 -16.27 12.87
N ILE A 288 -4.62 -15.51 11.99
CA ILE A 288 -4.00 -14.82 10.86
C ILE A 288 -3.02 -13.73 11.32
N LEU A 289 -3.36 -12.99 12.38
CA LEU A 289 -2.46 -11.98 12.95
C LEU A 289 -1.14 -12.61 13.44
N LYS A 290 -1.22 -13.74 14.15
CA LYS A 290 -0.03 -14.52 14.59
C LYS A 290 0.77 -15.06 13.40
N GLN A 291 0.10 -15.48 12.35
CA GLN A 291 0.74 -15.93 11.11
C GLN A 291 1.51 -14.79 10.44
N MET A 292 0.94 -13.57 10.38
CA MET A 292 1.63 -12.38 9.90
C MET A 292 2.89 -12.09 10.72
N GLU A 293 2.79 -12.13 12.06
CA GLU A 293 3.94 -11.96 12.97
C GLU A 293 5.03 -13.00 12.69
N HIS A 294 4.64 -14.25 12.56
CA HIS A 294 5.57 -15.35 12.29
C HIS A 294 6.38 -15.12 11.01
N TRP A 295 5.70 -14.82 9.88
CA TRP A 295 6.37 -14.63 8.60
C TRP A 295 7.25 -13.37 8.57
N THR A 296 6.76 -12.25 9.10
CA THR A 296 7.49 -10.97 9.08
C THR A 296 8.73 -10.96 9.97
N ASN A 297 8.77 -11.81 10.99
CA ASN A 297 9.90 -11.97 11.90
C ASN A 297 10.97 -12.94 11.40
N GLN A 298 10.70 -13.72 10.35
CA GLN A 298 11.71 -14.62 9.78
C GLN A 298 12.86 -13.83 9.14
N ASP A 299 14.09 -14.34 9.29
CA ASP A 299 15.27 -13.75 8.62
C ASP A 299 15.22 -13.86 7.11
N SER A 300 14.49 -14.84 6.57
CA SER A 300 14.25 -15.03 5.15
C SER A 300 13.30 -14.00 4.54
N PHE A 301 12.47 -13.31 5.36
CA PHE A 301 11.54 -12.31 4.86
C PHE A 301 12.31 -11.06 4.40
N PRO A 302 12.02 -10.50 3.20
CA PRO A 302 12.74 -9.36 2.66
C PRO A 302 12.63 -8.13 3.57
N LYS A 303 13.76 -7.48 3.84
CA LYS A 303 13.84 -6.31 4.72
C LYS A 303 14.22 -5.08 3.89
N ASN A 304 13.27 -4.19 3.67
CA ASN A 304 13.49 -2.86 3.07
C ASN A 304 12.52 -1.84 3.69
N ASP A 305 12.75 -0.55 3.45
CA ASP A 305 11.99 0.53 4.08
C ASP A 305 10.50 0.49 3.75
N ASN A 306 10.17 0.19 2.49
CA ASN A 306 8.77 0.06 2.06
C ASN A 306 8.05 -1.08 2.80
N LEU A 307 8.69 -2.24 2.94
CA LEU A 307 8.09 -3.37 3.67
C LEU A 307 7.98 -3.09 5.15
N ARG A 308 8.98 -2.44 5.77
CA ARG A 308 8.90 -2.03 7.19
C ARG A 308 7.71 -1.12 7.44
N ALA A 309 7.49 -0.12 6.59
CA ALA A 309 6.35 0.78 6.69
C ALA A 309 5.01 0.06 6.51
N LEU A 310 4.91 -0.86 5.54
CA LEU A 310 3.70 -1.66 5.32
C LEU A 310 3.42 -2.64 6.46
N ILE A 311 4.45 -3.31 6.98
CA ILE A 311 4.32 -4.19 8.15
C ILE A 311 3.82 -3.40 9.34
N PHE A 312 4.46 -2.26 9.63
CA PHE A 312 4.01 -1.36 10.70
C PHE A 312 2.53 -0.99 10.51
N GLN A 313 2.17 -0.51 9.32
CA GLN A 313 0.82 -0.06 9.02
C GLN A 313 -0.21 -1.18 9.21
N PHE A 314 0.01 -2.35 8.61
CA PHE A 314 -0.96 -3.44 8.66
C PHE A 314 -1.00 -4.11 10.03
N TYR A 315 0.14 -4.30 10.67
CA TYR A 315 0.23 -4.93 11.98
C TYR A 315 -0.50 -4.12 13.04
N PHE A 316 -0.15 -2.84 13.22
CA PHE A 316 -0.77 -2.02 14.25
C PHE A 316 -2.22 -1.69 13.95
N SER A 317 -2.58 -1.48 12.67
CA SER A 317 -3.98 -1.30 12.28
C SER A 317 -4.83 -2.51 12.66
N ASN A 318 -4.34 -3.72 12.41
CA ASN A 318 -5.06 -4.94 12.72
C ASN A 318 -4.97 -5.30 14.22
N LYS A 319 -3.91 -4.92 14.90
CA LYS A 319 -3.84 -5.09 16.35
C LYS A 319 -4.91 -4.23 17.07
N LEU A 320 -5.13 -2.99 16.61
CA LEU A 320 -6.25 -2.18 17.08
C LEU A 320 -7.61 -2.80 16.73
N ASN A 321 -7.77 -3.33 15.51
CA ASN A 321 -8.99 -4.02 15.12
C ASN A 321 -9.29 -5.24 16.01
N MET A 322 -8.27 -5.96 16.45
CA MET A 322 -8.44 -7.08 17.39
C MET A 322 -9.03 -6.59 18.72
N HIS A 323 -8.48 -5.50 19.27
CA HIS A 323 -9.00 -4.91 20.50
C HIS A 323 -10.44 -4.40 20.33
N PHE A 324 -10.80 -3.85 19.15
CA PHE A 324 -12.19 -3.48 18.87
C PHE A 324 -13.13 -4.69 18.85
N LEU A 325 -12.70 -5.82 18.28
CA LEU A 325 -13.49 -7.05 18.27
C LEU A 325 -13.67 -7.65 19.68
N GLU A 326 -12.75 -7.39 20.60
CA GLU A 326 -12.75 -7.91 21.98
C GLU A 326 -13.32 -6.92 22.98
N GLY A 327 -13.48 -5.66 22.62
CA GLY A 327 -13.87 -4.59 23.53
C GLY A 327 -12.79 -4.24 24.57
N SER A 328 -11.51 -4.59 24.31
CA SER A 328 -10.38 -4.40 25.22
C SER A 328 -9.67 -3.06 24.96
N PHE A 329 -10.36 -1.95 25.21
CA PHE A 329 -9.87 -0.62 24.87
C PHE A 329 -8.73 -0.13 25.78
N GLU A 330 -8.73 -0.50 27.05
CA GLU A 330 -7.65 -0.14 27.99
C GLU A 330 -6.31 -0.75 27.57
N GLU A 331 -6.31 -2.04 27.16
CA GLU A 331 -5.12 -2.70 26.65
C GLU A 331 -4.66 -2.10 25.32
N ALA A 332 -5.60 -1.64 24.48
CA ALA A 332 -5.28 -0.96 23.25
C ALA A 332 -4.55 0.37 23.46
N GLN A 333 -4.82 1.09 24.56
CA GLN A 333 -4.12 2.34 24.89
C GLN A 333 -2.62 2.16 25.04
N ILE A 334 -2.16 1.00 25.51
CA ILE A 334 -0.73 0.68 25.70
C ILE A 334 0.02 0.74 24.37
N LEU A 335 -0.67 0.49 23.23
CA LEU A 335 -0.07 0.51 21.90
C LEU A 335 0.12 1.93 21.33
N ILE A 336 -0.61 2.92 21.85
CA ILE A 336 -0.65 4.27 21.26
C ILE A 336 0.72 4.97 21.21
N PRO A 337 1.58 4.93 22.24
CA PRO A 337 2.92 5.53 22.17
C PRO A 337 3.77 4.94 21.04
N GLU A 338 3.73 3.62 20.88
CA GLU A 338 4.48 2.93 19.81
C GLU A 338 3.92 3.27 18.42
N ILE A 339 2.60 3.34 18.27
CA ILE A 339 1.95 3.76 17.02
C ILE A 339 2.33 5.21 16.66
N LYS A 340 2.31 6.14 17.62
CA LYS A 340 2.73 7.53 17.40
C LYS A 340 4.19 7.62 16.94
N LYS A 341 5.08 6.87 17.59
CA LYS A 341 6.48 6.78 17.21
C LYS A 341 6.63 6.21 15.80
N GLY A 342 5.97 5.09 15.51
CA GLY A 342 6.03 4.43 14.21
C GLY A 342 5.49 5.30 13.07
N ILE A 343 4.42 6.09 13.29
CA ILE A 343 3.93 7.08 12.33
C ILE A 343 5.01 8.14 12.04
N ASN A 344 5.69 8.66 13.07
CA ASN A 344 6.74 9.65 12.90
C ASN A 344 7.96 9.07 12.16
N ASP A 345 8.36 7.86 12.50
CA ASP A 345 9.50 7.17 11.88
C ASP A 345 9.24 6.86 10.39
N ASN A 346 7.98 6.62 10.01
CA ASN A 346 7.55 6.27 8.65
C ASN A 346 6.75 7.39 7.95
N ILE A 347 6.87 8.64 8.38
CA ILE A 347 6.07 9.78 7.90
C ILE A 347 6.20 10.07 6.40
N ASN A 348 7.26 9.61 5.76
CA ASN A 348 7.50 9.76 4.32
C ASN A 348 7.01 8.56 3.49
N GLN A 349 6.77 7.42 4.12
CA GLN A 349 6.37 6.15 3.50
C GLN A 349 4.87 5.88 3.65
N ILE A 350 4.24 6.40 4.71
CA ILE A 350 2.79 6.27 4.93
C ILE A 350 2.10 7.50 4.37
N ASP A 351 1.11 7.30 3.52
CA ASP A 351 0.34 8.41 2.98
C ASP A 351 -0.56 9.07 4.04
N PRO A 352 -0.90 10.35 3.86
CA PRO A 352 -1.69 11.11 4.83
C PRO A 352 -3.03 10.47 5.18
N HIS A 353 -3.64 9.75 4.23
CA HIS A 353 -4.93 9.08 4.46
C HIS A 353 -4.79 7.96 5.52
N HIS A 354 -3.80 7.08 5.38
CA HIS A 354 -3.58 6.02 6.37
C HIS A 354 -3.16 6.57 7.74
N ILE A 355 -2.46 7.71 7.80
CA ILE A 355 -2.17 8.40 9.06
C ILE A 355 -3.48 8.86 9.73
N MET A 356 -4.43 9.43 8.96
CA MET A 356 -5.73 9.83 9.50
C MET A 356 -6.57 8.62 9.96
N MET A 357 -6.47 7.49 9.25
CA MET A 357 -7.09 6.25 9.70
C MET A 357 -6.53 5.77 11.05
N PHE A 358 -5.22 5.89 11.28
CA PHE A 358 -4.65 5.64 12.61
C PHE A 358 -5.19 6.61 13.67
N TYR A 359 -5.26 7.91 13.35
CA TYR A 359 -5.80 8.89 14.30
C TYR A 359 -7.26 8.59 14.66
N TYR A 360 -8.07 8.18 13.68
CA TYR A 360 -9.44 7.75 13.92
C TYR A 360 -9.52 6.52 14.85
N LYS A 361 -8.72 5.48 14.56
CA LYS A 361 -8.67 4.30 15.42
C LYS A 361 -8.18 4.60 16.83
N ILE A 362 -7.18 5.48 16.98
CA ILE A 362 -6.72 5.95 18.28
C ILE A 362 -7.83 6.71 19.02
N ALA A 363 -8.57 7.56 18.31
CA ALA A 363 -9.73 8.25 18.89
C ALA A 363 -10.81 7.26 19.38
N CYS A 364 -11.10 6.22 18.59
CA CYS A 364 -12.01 5.15 19.00
C CYS A 364 -11.52 4.39 20.24
N VAL A 365 -10.21 4.15 20.37
CA VAL A 365 -9.62 3.53 21.57
C VAL A 365 -9.85 4.44 22.79
N TYR A 366 -9.53 5.72 22.68
CA TYR A 366 -9.74 6.68 23.78
C TYR A 366 -11.22 6.82 24.14
N PHE A 367 -12.11 6.83 23.13
CA PHE A 367 -13.55 6.87 23.38
C PHE A 367 -14.02 5.63 24.16
N GLY A 368 -13.60 4.42 23.72
CA GLY A 368 -14.00 3.18 24.37
C GLY A 368 -13.39 2.97 25.76
N SER A 369 -12.32 3.69 26.11
CA SER A 369 -11.72 3.72 27.45
C SER A 369 -12.09 4.98 28.26
N GLU A 370 -13.15 5.68 27.83
CA GLU A 370 -13.72 6.86 28.53
C GLU A 370 -12.76 8.06 28.66
N ASP A 371 -11.66 8.08 27.87
CA ASP A 371 -10.73 9.22 27.79
C ASP A 371 -11.18 10.18 26.68
N TYR A 372 -12.27 10.89 26.91
CA TYR A 372 -12.93 11.72 25.90
C TYR A 372 -12.08 12.93 25.49
N GLU A 373 -11.26 13.48 26.38
CA GLU A 373 -10.39 14.61 26.08
C GLU A 373 -9.34 14.25 25.03
N ASN A 374 -8.64 13.13 25.21
CA ASN A 374 -7.69 12.64 24.23
C ASN A 374 -8.38 12.18 22.93
N CYS A 375 -9.58 11.62 23.00
CA CYS A 375 -10.41 11.32 21.85
C CYS A 375 -10.62 12.57 20.98
N ILE A 376 -11.09 13.66 21.56
CA ILE A 376 -11.33 14.96 20.90
C ILE A 376 -10.04 15.46 20.21
N VAL A 377 -8.90 15.43 20.92
CA VAL A 377 -7.60 15.86 20.36
C VAL A 377 -7.26 15.15 19.07
N PHE A 378 -7.53 13.84 18.96
CA PHE A 378 -7.24 13.09 17.74
C PHE A 378 -8.28 13.32 16.63
N LEU A 379 -9.56 13.47 16.98
CA LEU A 379 -10.62 13.80 16.03
C LEU A 379 -10.39 15.19 15.40
N ASP A 380 -9.97 16.17 16.19
CA ASP A 380 -9.65 17.52 15.69
C ASP A 380 -8.52 17.54 14.68
N LYS A 381 -7.50 16.65 14.82
CA LYS A 381 -6.45 16.50 13.81
C LYS A 381 -7.00 16.03 12.47
N ILE A 382 -8.06 15.23 12.46
CA ILE A 382 -8.73 14.77 11.24
C ILE A 382 -9.62 15.86 10.67
N ILE A 383 -10.48 16.44 11.51
CA ILE A 383 -11.49 17.44 11.13
C ILE A 383 -10.84 18.72 10.59
N SER A 384 -9.71 19.14 11.18
CA SER A 384 -8.97 20.33 10.75
C SER A 384 -8.11 20.12 9.48
N ASN A 385 -7.95 18.89 9.02
CA ASN A 385 -7.10 18.58 7.86
C ASN A 385 -7.81 18.87 6.55
N LYS A 386 -7.57 20.05 5.98
CA LYS A 386 -8.18 20.51 4.71
C LYS A 386 -7.69 19.76 3.47
N SER A 387 -6.65 18.92 3.58
CA SER A 387 -6.09 18.17 2.45
C SER A 387 -6.82 16.84 2.17
N LEU A 388 -7.69 16.39 3.06
CA LEU A 388 -8.45 15.14 2.96
C LEU A 388 -9.71 15.31 2.10
N LYS A 389 -9.52 15.53 0.79
CA LYS A 389 -10.66 15.59 -0.16
C LYS A 389 -11.22 14.22 -0.57
N MET A 390 -10.56 13.10 -0.19
CA MET A 390 -10.84 11.78 -0.75
C MET A 390 -11.59 10.80 0.17
N ARG A 391 -11.80 11.14 1.44
CA ARG A 391 -12.48 10.27 2.40
C ARG A 391 -13.46 11.07 3.24
N GLU A 392 -14.51 11.47 2.58
CA GLU A 392 -15.62 12.18 3.19
C GLU A 392 -16.32 11.35 4.27
N ASP A 393 -16.37 10.01 4.09
CA ASP A 393 -16.84 9.06 5.09
C ASP A 393 -16.05 9.16 6.42
N LEU A 394 -14.71 9.19 6.35
CA LEU A 394 -13.87 9.32 7.55
C LEU A 394 -14.13 10.65 8.27
N LEU A 395 -14.27 11.75 7.52
CA LEU A 395 -14.62 13.05 8.09
C LEU A 395 -16.00 13.04 8.74
N CYS A 396 -16.97 12.36 8.11
CA CYS A 396 -18.31 12.21 8.65
C CYS A 396 -18.29 11.46 10.00
N PHE A 397 -17.69 10.26 10.02
CA PHE A 397 -17.57 9.48 11.26
C PHE A 397 -16.79 10.21 12.35
N SER A 398 -15.71 10.93 11.97
CA SER A 398 -14.94 11.72 12.94
C SER A 398 -15.75 12.86 13.55
N ARG A 399 -16.58 13.56 12.76
CA ARG A 399 -17.45 14.64 13.26
C ARG A 399 -18.56 14.11 14.17
N VAL A 400 -19.17 12.98 13.80
CA VAL A 400 -20.20 12.34 14.59
C VAL A 400 -19.62 11.88 15.93
N LEU A 401 -18.49 11.15 15.91
CA LEU A 401 -17.83 10.70 17.13
C LEU A 401 -17.38 11.88 18.01
N ASN A 402 -16.95 12.99 17.40
CA ASN A 402 -16.55 14.21 18.13
C ASN A 402 -17.72 14.82 18.92
N ILE A 403 -18.94 14.78 18.37
CA ILE A 403 -20.14 15.22 19.09
C ILE A 403 -20.37 14.37 20.33
N PHE A 404 -20.32 13.04 20.20
CA PHE A 404 -20.48 12.13 21.33
C PHE A 404 -19.38 12.34 22.38
N ALA A 405 -18.13 12.50 21.95
CA ALA A 405 -17.02 12.73 22.88
C ALA A 405 -17.15 14.04 23.65
N HIS A 406 -17.63 15.11 23.01
CA HIS A 406 -17.91 16.38 23.72
C HIS A 406 -19.09 16.25 24.71
N TYR A 407 -20.13 15.51 24.31
CA TYR A 407 -21.27 15.25 25.20
C TYR A 407 -20.84 14.47 26.44
N GLU A 408 -20.12 13.37 26.28
CA GLU A 408 -19.66 12.54 27.39
C GLU A 408 -18.62 13.26 28.28
N ALA A 409 -17.81 14.17 27.69
CA ALA A 409 -16.87 15.00 28.43
C ALA A 409 -17.53 16.14 29.21
N GLY A 410 -18.85 16.38 29.02
CA GLY A 410 -19.58 17.51 29.66
C GLY A 410 -19.21 18.87 29.07
N PHE A 411 -18.71 18.94 27.82
CA PHE A 411 -18.35 20.20 27.16
C PHE A 411 -19.52 20.81 26.39
N ASP A 412 -20.64 21.07 27.10
CA ASP A 412 -21.89 21.50 26.50
C ASP A 412 -21.81 22.80 25.71
N TYR A 413 -20.93 23.72 26.10
CA TYR A 413 -20.79 25.04 25.47
C TYR A 413 -20.38 24.94 23.95
N HIS A 414 -19.71 23.90 23.55
CA HIS A 414 -19.29 23.71 22.16
C HIS A 414 -20.23 22.79 21.38
N LEU A 415 -21.06 22.02 22.05
CA LEU A 415 -21.87 20.95 21.46
C LEU A 415 -22.81 21.46 20.35
N GLU A 416 -23.54 22.58 20.63
CA GLU A 416 -24.47 23.18 19.64
C GLU A 416 -23.74 23.61 18.34
N ASN A 417 -22.54 24.17 18.49
CA ASN A 417 -21.75 24.59 17.35
C ASN A 417 -21.26 23.39 16.54
N HIS A 418 -20.76 22.34 17.18
CA HIS A 418 -20.32 21.11 16.53
C HIS A 418 -21.48 20.40 15.82
N LEU A 419 -22.67 20.37 16.42
CA LEU A 419 -23.88 19.85 15.80
C LEU A 419 -24.23 20.62 14.52
N ARG A 420 -24.26 21.96 14.59
CA ARG A 420 -24.59 22.82 13.45
C ARG A 420 -23.60 22.66 12.31
N GLU A 421 -22.29 22.65 12.62
CA GLU A 421 -21.23 22.49 11.64
C GLU A 421 -21.23 21.09 11.00
N THR A 422 -21.46 20.05 11.80
CA THR A 422 -21.58 18.67 11.30
C THR A 422 -22.80 18.52 10.40
N TYR A 423 -23.94 19.06 10.80
CA TYR A 423 -25.16 19.03 9.98
C TYR A 423 -24.99 19.75 8.63
N LYS A 424 -24.38 20.95 8.62
CA LYS A 424 -24.04 21.67 7.39
C LYS A 424 -23.11 20.88 6.48
N PHE A 425 -22.12 20.23 7.08
CA PHE A 425 -21.18 19.39 6.36
C PHE A 425 -21.88 18.21 5.70
N LEU A 426 -22.73 17.49 6.43
CA LEU A 426 -23.46 16.32 5.93
C LEU A 426 -24.46 16.66 4.83
N ILE A 427 -25.17 17.79 4.94
CA ILE A 427 -26.08 18.27 3.87
C ILE A 427 -25.31 18.58 2.59
N LYS A 428 -24.12 19.20 2.71
CA LYS A 428 -23.29 19.56 1.56
C LYS A 428 -22.78 18.32 0.79
N MET A 429 -22.65 17.19 1.47
CA MET A 429 -22.14 15.95 0.90
C MET A 429 -23.13 15.20 0.04
N ASN A 430 -24.42 15.56 0.06
CA ASN A 430 -25.50 14.84 -0.64
C ASN A 430 -25.58 13.34 -0.32
N ASP A 431 -24.96 12.91 0.76
CA ASP A 431 -24.64 11.51 1.09
C ASP A 431 -25.07 11.20 2.55
N LEU A 432 -26.21 11.74 2.94
CA LEU A 432 -26.81 11.45 4.24
C LEU A 432 -27.35 10.02 4.23
N HIS A 433 -26.53 9.08 4.67
CA HIS A 433 -27.00 7.75 5.01
C HIS A 433 -28.03 7.86 6.14
N GLU A 434 -29.10 7.09 6.07
CA GLU A 434 -30.16 7.08 7.09
C GLU A 434 -29.63 6.84 8.50
N VAL A 435 -28.57 6.01 8.62
CA VAL A 435 -27.82 5.81 9.87
C VAL A 435 -27.29 7.12 10.46
N GLN A 436 -26.66 7.96 9.64
CA GLN A 436 -26.10 9.24 10.08
C GLN A 436 -27.20 10.24 10.43
N MET A 437 -28.29 10.21 9.69
CA MET A 437 -29.48 11.02 10.00
C MET A 437 -30.11 10.60 11.33
N ALA A 438 -30.22 9.30 11.58
CA ALA A 438 -30.73 8.78 12.85
C ALA A 438 -29.82 9.23 14.03
N MET A 439 -28.51 9.09 13.88
CA MET A 439 -27.55 9.54 14.92
C MET A 439 -27.63 11.05 15.17
N ILE A 440 -27.74 11.87 14.12
CA ILE A 440 -27.85 13.32 14.28
C ILE A 440 -29.20 13.73 14.92
N ARG A 441 -30.31 13.08 14.52
CA ARG A 441 -31.62 13.31 15.19
C ARG A 441 -31.54 12.98 16.67
N PHE A 442 -30.92 11.83 16.98
CA PHE A 442 -30.73 11.42 18.37
C PHE A 442 -29.92 12.45 19.17
N VAL A 443 -28.74 12.87 18.66
CA VAL A 443 -27.89 13.85 19.37
C VAL A 443 -28.61 15.21 19.54
N LYS A 444 -29.39 15.64 18.56
CA LYS A 444 -30.23 16.87 18.73
C LYS A 444 -31.27 16.75 19.82
N GLY A 445 -31.84 15.55 19.99
CA GLY A 445 -32.84 15.28 21.03
C GLY A 445 -32.23 15.05 22.42
N LEU A 446 -30.93 14.85 22.54
CA LEU A 446 -30.28 14.53 23.84
C LEU A 446 -30.45 15.63 24.86
N GLY A 447 -30.46 16.91 24.45
CA GLY A 447 -30.69 18.05 25.35
C GLY A 447 -32.08 18.09 26.01
N ASP A 448 -33.05 17.40 25.45
CA ASP A 448 -34.44 17.34 25.92
C ASP A 448 -34.71 16.04 26.70
N ILE A 449 -33.72 15.14 26.85
CA ILE A 449 -33.86 13.85 27.52
C ILE A 449 -33.33 13.93 28.95
N TYR A 450 -34.17 13.53 29.91
CA TYR A 450 -33.72 13.47 31.31
C TYR A 450 -32.71 12.33 31.53
N PRO A 451 -31.77 12.48 32.51
CA PRO A 451 -30.71 11.45 32.75
C PRO A 451 -31.23 10.03 32.97
N HIS A 452 -32.41 9.87 33.57
CA HIS A 452 -33.02 8.56 33.83
C HIS A 452 -33.66 7.94 32.59
N GLU A 453 -33.87 8.70 31.51
CA GLU A 453 -34.43 8.25 30.22
C GLU A 453 -33.37 7.95 29.20
N LEU A 454 -32.10 8.35 29.43
CA LEU A 454 -31.01 8.19 28.52
C LEU A 454 -30.83 6.74 28.05
N LYS A 455 -30.90 5.77 28.96
CA LYS A 455 -30.80 4.35 28.63
C LYS A 455 -31.85 3.91 27.60
N THR A 456 -33.12 4.31 27.84
CA THR A 456 -34.24 3.99 26.94
C THR A 456 -34.06 4.68 25.57
N ALA A 457 -33.56 5.92 25.58
CA ALA A 457 -33.30 6.67 24.37
C ALA A 457 -32.18 6.03 23.53
N PHE A 458 -31.08 5.56 24.15
CA PHE A 458 -30.03 4.81 23.48
C PHE A 458 -30.52 3.46 22.99
N GLU A 459 -31.36 2.74 23.74
CA GLU A 459 -31.98 1.49 23.27
C GLU A 459 -32.85 1.74 22.04
N GLY A 460 -33.61 2.88 22.02
CA GLY A 460 -34.36 3.30 20.84
C GLY A 460 -33.51 3.56 19.62
N LEU A 461 -32.41 4.31 19.80
CA LEU A 461 -31.44 4.53 18.74
C LEU A 461 -30.83 3.20 18.23
N TYR A 462 -30.46 2.29 19.14
CA TYR A 462 -29.95 0.99 18.77
C TYR A 462 -30.92 0.19 17.89
N GLN A 463 -32.21 0.18 18.24
CA GLN A 463 -33.24 -0.50 17.47
C GLN A 463 -33.47 0.15 16.11
N GLU A 464 -33.40 1.50 16.02
CA GLU A 464 -33.47 2.23 14.77
C GLU A 464 -32.28 1.89 13.87
N LEU A 465 -31.06 1.90 14.42
CA LEU A 465 -29.84 1.59 13.66
C LEU A 465 -29.77 0.13 13.19
N LYS A 466 -30.33 -0.79 13.99
CA LYS A 466 -30.36 -2.22 13.65
C LYS A 466 -31.20 -2.53 12.40
N GLN A 467 -32.11 -1.65 12.00
CA GLN A 467 -32.88 -1.79 10.76
C GLN A 467 -32.03 -1.60 9.49
N TYR A 468 -30.84 -1.02 9.66
CA TYR A 468 -29.89 -0.74 8.57
C TYR A 468 -28.67 -1.69 8.57
N GLU A 469 -28.63 -2.69 9.47
CA GLU A 469 -27.67 -3.80 9.44
C GLU A 469 -28.01 -4.80 8.30
#